data_309878a89e72ae83ee038f13dd46235a
#
_entry.id   309878a89e72ae83ee038f13dd46235a
#
_cell.length_a   1.000
_cell.length_b   1.000
_cell.length_c   1.000
_cell.angle_alpha   90.00
_cell.angle_beta   90.00
_cell.angle_gamma   90.00
#
_symmetry.space_group_name_H-M   'P 1'
#
loop_
_entity.id
_entity.type
_entity.pdbx_description
1 polymer ?
#
loop_
_entity_poly.entity_id
_entity_poly.type
_entity_poly.pdbx_seq_one_letter_code
_entity_poly.pdbx_strand_id
1 'polypeptide(L)'
;MAYKVVDGNKVDSNTLQGWKTWRALDCERCHGAQQQGLVGPSLVDAFKTLDKTEFHRTVFGGRVDKGMPDFSSSQMMQKNWENLYAYLKGRSDGQIKPGDLKAIDSN
;
A
#
# COMPACT_ATOMS: atom_id res chain seq x y z
N MET A 1 -2.82 12.85 9.76
CA MET A 1 -2.84 11.46 9.30
C MET A 1 -2.30 11.38 7.88
N ALA A 2 -1.69 10.25 7.52
CA ALA A 2 -1.12 10.05 6.18
C ALA A 2 -2.17 9.95 5.08
N TYR A 3 -3.43 9.72 5.45
CA TYR A 3 -4.52 9.51 4.51
C TYR A 3 -5.80 10.18 5.04
N LYS A 4 -6.76 10.43 4.12
CA LYS A 4 -8.13 10.83 4.48
C LYS A 4 -9.09 9.81 3.89
N VAL A 5 -10.10 9.42 4.66
CA VAL A 5 -11.08 8.43 4.22
C VAL A 5 -12.47 8.81 4.69
N VAL A 6 -13.46 8.62 3.81
CA VAL A 6 -14.89 8.83 4.07
C VAL A 6 -15.61 7.56 3.65
N ASP A 7 -16.51 7.08 4.51
CA ASP A 7 -17.34 5.88 4.26
C ASP A 7 -16.49 4.62 4.00
N GLY A 8 -15.22 4.64 4.36
CA GLY A 8 -14.33 3.49 4.22
C GLY A 8 -13.78 3.26 2.82
N ASN A 9 -14.36 3.86 1.77
CA ASN A 9 -13.95 3.60 0.39
C ASN A 9 -13.70 4.86 -0.45
N LYS A 10 -13.92 6.04 0.13
CA LYS A 10 -13.62 7.31 -0.55
C LYS A 10 -12.39 7.92 0.12
N VAL A 11 -11.36 8.19 -0.67
CA VAL A 11 -10.07 8.61 -0.14
C VAL A 11 -9.56 9.84 -0.87
N ASP A 12 -8.58 10.52 -0.25
CA ASP A 12 -7.90 11.63 -0.91
C ASP A 12 -7.15 11.15 -2.15
N SER A 13 -6.82 12.08 -3.04
CA SER A 13 -6.24 11.74 -4.34
C SER A 13 -4.90 11.02 -4.21
N ASN A 14 -4.08 11.38 -3.21
CA ASN A 14 -2.79 10.72 -3.01
C ASN A 14 -2.96 9.28 -2.54
N THR A 15 -3.88 9.03 -1.62
CA THR A 15 -4.18 7.68 -1.16
C THR A 15 -4.78 6.83 -2.29
N LEU A 16 -5.59 7.44 -3.15
CA LEU A 16 -6.11 6.76 -4.33
C LEU A 16 -4.98 6.32 -5.26
N GLN A 17 -3.97 7.17 -5.47
CA GLN A 17 -2.80 6.80 -6.26
C GLN A 17 -2.02 5.66 -5.59
N GLY A 18 -1.99 5.62 -4.27
CA GLY A 18 -1.39 4.51 -3.53
C GLY A 18 -2.08 3.19 -3.81
N TRP A 19 -3.41 3.19 -3.82
CA TRP A 19 -4.18 2.00 -4.17
C TRP A 19 -3.93 1.57 -5.61
N LYS A 20 -3.89 2.52 -6.55
CA LYS A 20 -3.59 2.22 -7.95
C LYS A 20 -2.19 1.64 -8.11
N THR A 21 -1.22 2.15 -7.35
CA THR A 21 0.15 1.64 -7.34
C THR A 21 0.20 0.20 -6.82
N TRP A 22 -0.53 -0.07 -5.74
CA TRP A 22 -0.68 -1.43 -5.20
C TRP A 22 -1.12 -2.40 -6.28
N ARG A 23 -2.13 -2.04 -7.05
CA ARG A 23 -2.65 -2.90 -8.11
C ARG A 23 -1.69 -3.00 -9.30
N ALA A 24 -1.12 -1.87 -9.72
CA ALA A 24 -0.25 -1.81 -10.90
C ALA A 24 1.04 -2.61 -10.71
N LEU A 25 1.59 -2.63 -9.50
CA LEU A 25 2.81 -3.37 -9.18
C LEU A 25 2.54 -4.82 -8.75
N ASP A 26 1.27 -5.24 -8.81
CA ASP A 26 0.86 -6.63 -8.56
C ASP A 26 1.25 -7.14 -7.18
N CYS A 27 1.21 -6.27 -6.19
CA CYS A 27 1.57 -6.61 -4.79
C CYS A 27 0.64 -7.68 -4.22
N GLU A 28 -0.62 -7.69 -4.66
CA GLU A 28 -1.62 -8.64 -4.17
C GLU A 28 -1.30 -10.10 -4.51
N ARG A 29 -0.45 -10.31 -5.51
CA ARG A 29 -0.05 -11.65 -5.92
C ARG A 29 0.60 -12.43 -4.76
N CYS A 30 1.39 -11.75 -3.95
CA CYS A 30 2.07 -12.36 -2.81
C CYS A 30 1.42 -12.00 -1.47
N HIS A 31 0.84 -10.81 -1.36
CA HIS A 31 0.31 -10.30 -0.09
C HIS A 31 -1.20 -10.46 0.05
N GLY A 32 -1.88 -10.93 -1.01
CA GLY A 32 -3.33 -11.09 -1.01
C GLY A 32 -4.06 -9.81 -1.39
N ALA A 33 -5.25 -9.95 -2.00
CA ALA A 33 -6.04 -8.82 -2.48
C ALA A 33 -6.49 -7.90 -1.36
N GLN A 34 -6.59 -8.42 -0.13
CA GLN A 34 -6.98 -7.65 1.05
C GLN A 34 -5.81 -7.46 2.01
N GLN A 35 -4.57 -7.63 1.53
CA GLN A 35 -3.34 -7.52 2.30
C GLN A 35 -3.27 -8.51 3.49
N GLN A 36 -4.04 -9.57 3.44
CA GLN A 36 -4.13 -10.56 4.52
C GLN A 36 -2.93 -11.50 4.58
N GLY A 37 -2.10 -11.51 3.54
CA GLY A 37 -0.99 -12.44 3.41
C GLY A 37 -1.33 -13.61 2.52
N LEU A 38 -0.35 -14.13 1.81
CA LEU A 38 -0.47 -15.31 0.96
C LEU A 38 0.91 -15.95 0.87
N VAL A 39 1.65 -15.75 -0.24
CA VAL A 39 3.07 -16.10 -0.30
C VAL A 39 3.89 -15.12 0.54
N GLY A 40 3.56 -13.82 0.46
CA GLY A 40 4.14 -12.79 1.31
C GLY A 40 3.36 -12.64 2.62
N PRO A 41 3.94 -11.95 3.61
CA PRO A 41 3.30 -11.78 4.92
C PRO A 41 2.10 -10.83 4.84
N SER A 42 1.25 -10.89 5.88
CA SER A 42 0.14 -9.97 6.04
C SER A 42 0.63 -8.54 6.20
N LEU A 43 0.22 -7.66 5.29
CA LEU A 43 0.57 -6.24 5.37
C LEU A 43 -0.32 -5.51 6.37
N VAL A 44 -1.53 -6.00 6.61
CA VAL A 44 -2.41 -5.44 7.63
C VAL A 44 -1.73 -5.53 8.99
N ASP A 45 -1.13 -6.67 9.31
CA ASP A 45 -0.42 -6.86 10.57
C ASP A 45 0.93 -6.12 10.58
N ALA A 46 1.68 -6.20 9.48
CA ALA A 46 3.00 -5.59 9.40
C ALA A 46 2.95 -4.07 9.61
N PHE A 47 1.95 -3.40 9.05
CA PHE A 47 1.85 -1.94 9.10
C PHE A 47 1.38 -1.40 10.45
N LYS A 48 1.05 -2.25 11.39
CA LYS A 48 0.79 -1.81 12.76
C LYS A 48 2.05 -1.28 13.44
N THR A 49 3.21 -1.80 13.04
CA THR A 49 4.50 -1.42 13.62
C THR A 49 5.50 -0.89 12.60
N LEU A 50 5.29 -1.13 11.31
CA LEU A 50 6.20 -0.70 10.26
C LEU A 50 6.03 0.79 9.99
N ASP A 51 7.10 1.57 10.22
CA ASP A 51 7.04 2.99 9.95
C ASP A 51 7.42 3.30 8.50
N LYS A 52 7.28 4.57 8.14
CA LYS A 52 7.48 5.05 6.78
C LYS A 52 8.93 4.85 6.31
N THR A 53 9.89 5.05 7.19
CA THR A 53 11.31 4.87 6.87
C THR A 53 11.64 3.41 6.58
N GLU A 54 11.14 2.50 7.40
CA GLU A 54 11.33 1.06 7.18
C GLU A 54 10.64 0.60 5.91
N PHE A 55 9.46 1.13 5.62
CA PHE A 55 8.76 0.81 4.40
C PHE A 55 9.58 1.23 3.17
N HIS A 56 10.11 2.45 3.18
CA HIS A 56 10.98 2.94 2.11
C HIS A 56 12.17 2.02 1.90
N ARG A 57 12.84 1.66 2.99
CA ARG A 57 14.00 0.77 2.93
C ARG A 57 13.63 -0.58 2.33
N THR A 58 12.48 -1.13 2.72
CA THR A 58 12.03 -2.44 2.25
C THR A 58 11.74 -2.44 0.76
N VAL A 59 11.02 -1.42 0.25
CA VAL A 59 10.65 -1.41 -1.17
C VAL A 59 11.81 -1.03 -2.09
N PHE A 60 12.75 -0.22 -1.62
CA PHE A 60 13.90 0.22 -2.42
C PHE A 60 15.16 -0.59 -2.18
N GLY A 61 15.29 -1.26 -1.04
CA GLY A 61 16.37 -2.21 -0.81
C GLY A 61 15.99 -3.64 -1.13
N GLY A 62 14.69 -3.91 -1.13
CA GLY A 62 14.13 -5.21 -1.42
C GLY A 62 14.34 -6.23 -0.31
N ARG A 63 13.69 -7.36 -0.46
CA ARG A 63 13.91 -8.57 0.35
C ARG A 63 14.01 -9.74 -0.63
N VAL A 64 14.98 -9.61 -1.54
CA VAL A 64 15.16 -10.55 -2.65
C VAL A 64 15.38 -11.97 -2.15
N ASP A 65 16.12 -12.11 -1.05
CA ASP A 65 16.36 -13.39 -0.38
C ASP A 65 15.07 -14.05 0.12
N LYS A 66 14.00 -13.23 0.30
CA LYS A 66 12.68 -13.72 0.73
C LYS A 66 11.66 -13.65 -0.39
N GLY A 67 12.09 -13.43 -1.63
CA GLY A 67 11.23 -13.38 -2.80
C GLY A 67 10.55 -12.06 -3.08
N MET A 68 10.79 -11.02 -2.29
CA MET A 68 10.24 -9.69 -2.55
C MET A 68 11.16 -8.93 -3.49
N PRO A 69 10.65 -8.42 -4.65
CA PRO A 69 11.49 -7.68 -5.58
C PRO A 69 12.04 -6.39 -4.99
N ASP A 70 13.17 -5.94 -5.56
CA ASP A 70 13.73 -4.62 -5.34
C ASP A 70 13.06 -3.67 -6.35
N PHE A 71 12.38 -2.63 -5.84
CA PHE A 71 11.67 -1.67 -6.69
C PHE A 71 12.47 -0.40 -6.97
N SER A 72 13.79 -0.40 -6.70
CA SER A 72 14.60 0.81 -6.84
C SER A 72 14.64 1.35 -8.27
N SER A 73 14.43 0.51 -9.29
CA SER A 73 14.38 0.93 -10.69
C SER A 73 12.96 1.26 -11.17
N SER A 74 11.95 1.10 -10.32
CA SER A 74 10.56 1.39 -10.70
C SER A 74 10.26 2.87 -10.54
N GLN A 75 10.00 3.57 -11.65
CA GLN A 75 9.62 4.97 -11.61
C GLN A 75 8.30 5.17 -10.88
N MET A 76 7.37 4.25 -11.06
CA MET A 76 6.07 4.30 -10.39
C MET A 76 6.25 4.21 -8.87
N MET A 77 7.11 3.34 -8.38
CA MET A 77 7.37 3.23 -6.95
C MET A 77 8.10 4.46 -6.43
N GLN A 78 9.10 4.98 -7.16
CA GLN A 78 9.81 6.19 -6.76
C GLN A 78 8.86 7.37 -6.60
N LYS A 79 7.89 7.48 -7.49
CA LYS A 79 6.92 8.57 -7.47
C LYS A 79 5.82 8.37 -6.43
N ASN A 80 5.42 7.14 -6.15
CA ASN A 80 4.20 6.84 -5.41
C ASN A 80 4.40 6.06 -4.10
N TRP A 81 5.63 5.84 -3.65
CA TRP A 81 5.86 5.02 -2.46
C TRP A 81 5.19 5.61 -1.20
N GLU A 82 5.17 6.93 -1.07
CA GLU A 82 4.50 7.57 0.06
C GLU A 82 2.98 7.39 -0.02
N ASN A 83 2.44 7.48 -1.24
CA ASN A 83 1.03 7.25 -1.47
C ASN A 83 0.65 5.81 -1.16
N LEU A 84 1.50 4.86 -1.57
CA LEU A 84 1.31 3.45 -1.27
C LEU A 84 1.35 3.20 0.24
N TYR A 85 2.30 3.82 0.93
CA TYR A 85 2.37 3.72 2.39
C TYR A 85 1.07 4.20 3.04
N ALA A 86 0.56 5.34 2.59
CA ALA A 86 -0.69 5.91 3.13
C ALA A 86 -1.85 4.94 2.95
N TYR A 87 -1.98 4.34 1.78
CA TYR A 87 -3.03 3.36 1.51
C TYR A 87 -2.90 2.14 2.44
N LEU A 88 -1.71 1.56 2.51
CA LEU A 88 -1.50 0.35 3.32
C LEU A 88 -1.67 0.64 4.81
N LYS A 89 -1.26 1.82 5.27
CA LYS A 89 -1.47 2.24 6.65
C LYS A 89 -2.96 2.36 6.97
N GLY A 90 -3.74 2.94 6.06
CA GLY A 90 -5.18 3.03 6.22
C GLY A 90 -5.86 1.67 6.27
N ARG A 91 -5.38 0.71 5.48
CA ARG A 91 -5.85 -0.67 5.55
C ARG A 91 -5.52 -1.30 6.91
N SER A 92 -4.28 -1.09 7.36
CA SER A 92 -3.82 -1.63 8.66
C SER A 92 -4.61 -1.03 9.83
N ASP A 93 -4.91 0.26 9.75
CA ASP A 93 -5.68 0.96 10.80
C ASP A 93 -7.16 0.56 10.81
N GLY A 94 -7.62 -0.17 9.77
CA GLY A 94 -9.03 -0.55 9.66
C GLY A 94 -9.94 0.55 9.16
N GLN A 95 -9.39 1.67 8.71
CA GLN A 95 -10.16 2.82 8.24
C GLN A 95 -10.52 2.71 6.77
N ILE A 96 -9.65 2.10 5.97
CA ILE A 96 -9.88 1.90 4.54
C ILE A 96 -10.33 0.47 4.31
N LYS A 97 -11.52 0.29 3.71
CA LYS A 97 -12.07 -1.02 3.42
C LYS A 97 -11.33 -1.67 2.24
N PRO A 98 -11.28 -3.01 2.18
CA PRO A 98 -10.74 -3.68 1.01
C PRO A 98 -11.62 -3.45 -0.20
N GLY A 99 -11.04 -3.62 -1.40
CA GLY A 99 -11.76 -3.48 -2.64
C GLY A 99 -11.54 -2.14 -3.31
N ASP A 100 -12.43 -1.80 -4.22
CA ASP A 100 -12.28 -0.61 -5.07
C ASP A 100 -12.48 0.68 -4.27
N LEU A 101 -11.60 1.63 -4.51
CA LEU A 101 -11.64 2.94 -3.87
C LEU A 101 -12.03 4.01 -4.89
N LYS A 102 -12.53 5.13 -4.36
CA LYS A 102 -12.93 6.31 -5.13
C LYS A 102 -12.32 7.56 -4.51
N ALA A 103 -12.23 8.63 -5.29
CA ALA A 103 -11.86 9.93 -4.74
C ALA A 103 -13.01 10.50 -3.89
N ILE A 104 -12.66 11.22 -2.83
CA ILE A 104 -13.67 11.82 -1.93
C ILE A 104 -14.62 12.74 -2.69
N ASP A 105 -14.12 13.47 -3.67
CA ASP A 105 -14.91 14.42 -4.48
C ASP A 105 -15.53 13.77 -5.73
N SER A 106 -15.46 12.45 -5.83
CA SER A 106 -16.05 11.72 -6.94
C SER A 106 -17.56 11.53 -6.71
N ASN A 107 -18.34 11.77 -7.76
CA ASN A 107 -19.79 11.56 -7.75
C ASN A 107 -20.13 10.13 -8.14
#